data_5afbad139e8d0d7656cc5d5039b19576
#
_entry.id   5afbad139e8d0d7656cc5d5039b19576
#
_cell.length_a   1.000
_cell.length_b   1.000
_cell.length_c   1.000
_cell.angle_alpha   90.00
_cell.angle_beta   90.00
_cell.angle_gamma   90.00
#
_symmetry.space_group_name_H-M   'P 1'
#
loop_
_entity.id
_entity.type
_entity.pdbx_description
1 polymer ?
#
loop_
_entity_poly.entity_id
_entity_poly.type
_entity_poly.pdbx_seq_one_letter_code
_entity_poly.pdbx_strand_id
1 'polypeptide(L)'
;MTISNSQLSRRAFLGGGTVLAAFGALALAGCATPAAPGTGAGATGAAATKVKTINFYGNSLGEEALKSAWQGILDGFSKKEGVKVAPVIYPYDQAATQLALTGRSGNLMGVGQSGGWQVLTPMNVLADLTDLAKGLGIPQGVLDSYTMDGKLLVLPLTAAGIGIITNGEIAKSVGIKSGMTVEQFATALEKIKKQDSSLIPYAAVTKNPDLKDAVPWMWGFGRDVVTDDLKCTLGDAESVKAVTWYKSLQDAGLTQTNVARSDARILFASGRAALYDDAPLASTFVKTNGAAQNIIDNIGAISRPTDGGKDSFNRAWGSGVFATAGEGEVTSRDFILYAATNVEAATALYENSAVAPAAKTVADKIPALAADKFQGAFRTEVSEHARGAAWDRVAVTAQIDAAIGAGVATILAGQVEVQAGLNALKKEVQGLLDANA
;
A
#
# COMPACT_ATOMS: atom_id res chain seq x y z
N MET A 1 31.25 -5.43 43.16
CA MET A 1 31.25 -6.61 42.29
C MET A 1 31.35 -6.17 40.87
N THR A 2 32.54 -6.22 40.34
CA THR A 2 32.95 -5.79 38.98
C THR A 2 32.71 -6.92 38.00
N ILE A 3 31.95 -6.68 36.95
CA ILE A 3 31.79 -7.63 35.84
C ILE A 3 32.50 -7.07 34.62
N SER A 4 33.45 -7.86 34.18
CA SER A 4 34.43 -7.64 33.11
C SER A 4 33.77 -7.71 31.73
N ASN A 5 34.07 -6.71 30.89
CA ASN A 5 33.86 -6.71 29.45
C ASN A 5 34.87 -7.60 28.76
N SER A 6 34.46 -8.66 28.07
CA SER A 6 35.30 -9.38 27.11
C SER A 6 34.90 -9.01 25.68
N GLN A 7 35.78 -8.23 25.04
CA GLN A 7 35.78 -7.97 23.60
C GLN A 7 36.22 -9.23 22.84
N LEU A 8 35.37 -9.73 21.94
CA LEU A 8 35.77 -10.74 20.97
C LEU A 8 36.32 -10.10 19.71
N SER A 9 37.60 -10.34 19.49
CA SER A 9 38.44 -9.88 18.38
C SER A 9 38.05 -10.53 17.04
N ARG A 10 37.89 -9.71 15.98
CA ARG A 10 37.74 -10.10 14.58
C ARG A 10 39.08 -10.50 13.95
N ARG A 11 39.66 -11.63 14.29
CA ARG A 11 40.82 -12.18 13.54
C ARG A 11 41.01 -13.64 13.91
N ALA A 12 40.32 -14.57 13.23
CA ALA A 12 40.78 -15.96 13.07
C ALA A 12 39.81 -16.74 12.18
N PHE A 13 39.92 -16.63 10.86
CA PHE A 13 39.48 -17.67 9.95
C PHE A 13 40.23 -17.51 8.59
N LEU A 14 41.50 -17.83 8.62
CA LEU A 14 42.27 -18.15 7.43
C LEU A 14 43.30 -19.24 7.82
N GLY A 15 43.14 -20.40 7.28
CA GLY A 15 44.24 -21.40 7.31
C GLY A 15 43.76 -22.85 7.27
N GLY A 16 43.93 -23.49 6.15
CA GLY A 16 44.34 -24.89 6.14
C GLY A 16 43.36 -25.91 5.52
N GLY A 17 43.78 -26.50 4.41
CA GLY A 17 43.52 -27.88 4.16
C GLY A 17 43.19 -28.31 2.73
N THR A 18 44.17 -28.32 1.84
CA THR A 18 44.17 -29.07 0.58
C THR A 18 44.16 -30.58 0.81
N VAL A 19 43.25 -31.33 0.16
CA VAL A 19 43.45 -32.76 -0.16
C VAL A 19 42.96 -32.99 -1.57
N LEU A 20 43.92 -33.39 -2.43
CA LEU A 20 43.73 -33.96 -3.77
C LEU A 20 43.25 -35.42 -3.65
N ALA A 21 42.30 -35.79 -4.50
CA ALA A 21 42.24 -37.17 -5.01
C ALA A 21 41.62 -37.19 -6.42
N ALA A 22 42.37 -37.67 -7.35
CA ALA A 22 42.10 -37.87 -8.77
C ALA A 22 41.35 -39.19 -9.04
N PHE A 23 40.80 -39.32 -10.21
CA PHE A 23 40.38 -40.44 -11.12
C PHE A 23 38.92 -40.21 -11.56
N GLY A 24 38.58 -40.25 -12.84
CA GLY A 24 39.14 -40.77 -14.07
C GLY A 24 38.30 -40.31 -15.24
N ALA A 25 38.95 -40.13 -16.35
CA ALA A 25 38.38 -39.71 -17.62
C ALA A 25 37.70 -40.90 -18.34
N LEU A 26 36.55 -40.60 -18.93
CA LEU A 26 36.06 -41.37 -20.10
C LEU A 26 35.48 -40.38 -21.11
N ALA A 27 36.22 -40.24 -22.21
CA ALA A 27 35.82 -39.49 -23.37
C ALA A 27 34.83 -40.31 -24.21
N LEU A 28 33.73 -39.66 -24.62
CA LEU A 28 33.00 -40.05 -25.83
C LEU A 28 32.65 -38.80 -26.61
N ALA A 29 33.28 -38.66 -27.75
CA ALA A 29 33.06 -37.62 -28.72
C ALA A 29 31.70 -37.85 -29.41
N GLY A 30 30.88 -36.80 -29.45
CA GLY A 30 29.70 -36.68 -30.23
C GLY A 30 29.58 -35.27 -30.77
N CYS A 31 29.96 -35.07 -32.04
CA CYS A 31 29.73 -33.84 -32.77
C CYS A 31 28.23 -33.62 -32.91
N ALA A 32 27.71 -32.54 -32.34
CA ALA A 32 26.42 -31.99 -32.67
C ALA A 32 26.59 -30.56 -33.15
N THR A 33 26.24 -30.32 -34.38
CA THR A 33 26.11 -29.04 -35.07
C THR A 33 25.18 -28.09 -34.30
N PRO A 34 25.45 -26.77 -34.28
CA PRO A 34 24.53 -25.80 -33.68
C PRO A 34 23.27 -25.70 -34.55
N ALA A 35 22.11 -26.04 -34.00
CA ALA A 35 20.82 -25.78 -34.59
C ALA A 35 20.53 -24.26 -34.50
N ALA A 36 20.06 -23.70 -35.61
CA ALA A 36 19.56 -22.32 -35.71
C ALA A 36 18.42 -22.08 -34.73
N PRO A 37 18.20 -20.81 -34.28
CA PRO A 37 17.10 -20.49 -33.39
C PRO A 37 15.77 -20.77 -34.10
N GLY A 38 15.07 -21.77 -33.63
CA GLY A 38 13.72 -22.09 -34.05
C GLY A 38 12.78 -20.99 -33.60
N THR A 39 12.08 -20.43 -34.56
CA THR A 39 10.89 -19.60 -34.37
C THR A 39 9.96 -20.30 -33.39
N GLY A 40 9.67 -19.62 -32.26
CA GLY A 40 8.83 -20.17 -31.22
C GLY A 40 7.48 -20.63 -31.76
N ALA A 41 7.26 -21.93 -31.70
CA ALA A 41 5.93 -22.50 -31.83
C ALA A 41 5.11 -21.98 -30.63
N GLY A 42 4.05 -21.23 -30.95
CA GLY A 42 3.05 -20.80 -29.96
C GLY A 42 2.60 -22.03 -29.16
N ALA A 43 2.69 -21.94 -27.87
CA ALA A 43 2.12 -22.94 -26.98
C ALA A 43 0.62 -23.04 -27.27
N THR A 44 0.22 -24.07 -27.99
CA THR A 44 -1.17 -24.50 -28.09
C THR A 44 -1.60 -24.86 -26.69
N GLY A 45 -2.52 -24.04 -26.13
CA GLY A 45 -2.99 -24.15 -24.75
C GLY A 45 -3.47 -25.55 -24.41
N ALA A 46 -2.68 -26.29 -23.66
CA ALA A 46 -3.21 -27.36 -22.85
C ALA A 46 -4.30 -26.77 -21.97
N ALA A 47 -5.50 -27.38 -21.97
CA ALA A 47 -6.60 -26.93 -21.11
C ALA A 47 -6.06 -26.84 -19.67
N ALA A 48 -6.09 -25.62 -19.12
CA ALA A 48 -5.54 -25.36 -17.80
C ALA A 48 -6.28 -26.22 -16.77
N THR A 49 -5.59 -27.18 -16.18
CA THR A 49 -6.20 -28.17 -15.27
C THR A 49 -6.13 -27.69 -13.81
N LYS A 50 -7.18 -28.00 -13.05
CA LYS A 50 -7.19 -27.76 -11.60
C LYS A 50 -6.14 -28.63 -10.91
N VAL A 51 -5.36 -28.01 -10.02
CA VAL A 51 -4.40 -28.71 -9.16
C VAL A 51 -4.99 -28.96 -7.77
N LYS A 52 -4.42 -29.94 -7.06
CA LYS A 52 -4.87 -30.33 -5.70
C LYS A 52 -4.22 -29.51 -4.59
N THR A 53 -3.17 -28.76 -4.92
CA THR A 53 -2.43 -27.94 -3.98
C THR A 53 -1.99 -26.65 -4.64
N ILE A 54 -2.18 -25.52 -3.96
CA ILE A 54 -1.60 -24.22 -4.31
C ILE A 54 -0.93 -23.62 -3.07
N ASN A 55 0.06 -22.75 -3.28
CA ASN A 55 0.64 -21.97 -2.20
C ASN A 55 -0.13 -20.65 -2.01
N PHE A 56 -0.09 -20.15 -0.78
CA PHE A 56 -0.56 -18.80 -0.43
C PHE A 56 0.60 -18.02 0.18
N TYR A 57 1.09 -17.02 -0.54
CA TYR A 57 2.21 -16.18 -0.13
C TYR A 57 1.70 -14.90 0.53
N GLY A 58 2.12 -14.59 1.74
CA GLY A 58 1.70 -13.35 2.40
C GLY A 58 2.16 -13.21 3.84
N ASN A 59 1.92 -12.03 4.41
CA ASN A 59 2.29 -11.67 5.78
C ASN A 59 1.13 -11.83 6.76
N SER A 60 -0.12 -11.74 6.33
CA SER A 60 -1.28 -11.61 7.22
C SER A 60 -1.50 -12.79 8.16
N LEU A 61 -1.07 -13.99 7.79
CA LEU A 61 -1.10 -15.15 8.71
C LEU A 61 -0.06 -15.07 9.84
N GLY A 62 0.94 -14.18 9.69
CA GLY A 62 1.92 -13.85 10.73
C GLY A 62 1.48 -12.69 11.63
N GLU A 63 0.38 -12.01 11.29
CA GLU A 63 -0.14 -10.87 12.04
C GLU A 63 -1.34 -11.28 12.87
N GLU A 64 -1.24 -11.18 14.20
CA GLU A 64 -2.25 -11.69 15.13
C GLU A 64 -3.66 -11.19 14.83
N ALA A 65 -3.80 -9.91 14.46
CA ALA A 65 -5.10 -9.31 14.15
C ALA A 65 -5.77 -9.90 12.89
N LEU A 66 -5.00 -10.38 11.92
CA LEU A 66 -5.51 -10.83 10.61
C LEU A 66 -5.49 -12.35 10.45
N LYS A 67 -4.73 -13.02 11.31
CA LYS A 67 -4.45 -14.46 11.23
C LYS A 67 -5.71 -15.31 11.17
N SER A 68 -6.66 -15.07 12.08
CA SER A 68 -7.90 -15.87 12.17
C SER A 68 -8.76 -15.71 10.91
N ALA A 69 -8.90 -14.49 10.39
CA ALA A 69 -9.68 -14.21 9.19
C ALA A 69 -9.07 -14.89 7.95
N TRP A 70 -7.75 -14.76 7.76
CA TRP A 70 -7.09 -15.41 6.63
C TRP A 70 -7.06 -16.94 6.74
N GLN A 71 -6.83 -17.48 7.94
CA GLN A 71 -6.93 -18.94 8.15
C GLN A 71 -8.32 -19.44 7.78
N GLY A 72 -9.38 -18.72 8.20
CA GLY A 72 -10.76 -19.04 7.85
C GLY A 72 -11.03 -19.03 6.34
N ILE A 73 -10.42 -18.10 5.58
CA ILE A 73 -10.51 -18.03 4.12
C ILE A 73 -9.85 -19.27 3.47
N LEU A 74 -8.62 -19.60 3.91
CA LEU A 74 -7.88 -20.73 3.38
C LEU A 74 -8.59 -22.06 3.66
N ASP A 75 -9.06 -22.26 4.89
CA ASP A 75 -9.76 -23.48 5.32
C ASP A 75 -11.13 -23.61 4.63
N GLY A 76 -11.86 -22.49 4.52
CA GLY A 76 -13.16 -22.44 3.86
C GLY A 76 -13.07 -22.82 2.39
N PHE A 77 -12.11 -22.28 1.66
CA PHE A 77 -11.85 -22.66 0.27
C PHE A 77 -11.39 -24.13 0.17
N SER A 78 -10.46 -24.54 1.01
CA SER A 78 -9.97 -25.92 1.03
C SER A 78 -11.10 -26.92 1.24
N LYS A 79 -12.00 -26.64 2.18
CA LYS A 79 -13.18 -27.46 2.46
C LYS A 79 -14.16 -27.50 1.28
N LYS A 80 -14.39 -26.35 0.64
CA LYS A 80 -15.34 -26.22 -0.46
C LYS A 80 -14.86 -26.93 -1.73
N GLU A 81 -13.60 -26.73 -2.10
CA GLU A 81 -13.07 -27.18 -3.41
C GLU A 81 -12.22 -28.47 -3.32
N GLY A 82 -11.93 -28.96 -2.12
CA GLY A 82 -11.06 -30.13 -1.93
C GLY A 82 -9.61 -29.88 -2.33
N VAL A 83 -9.16 -28.63 -2.23
CA VAL A 83 -7.81 -28.17 -2.60
C VAL A 83 -7.05 -27.79 -1.34
N LYS A 84 -5.81 -28.25 -1.22
CA LYS A 84 -4.92 -27.81 -0.14
C LYS A 84 -4.33 -26.44 -0.48
N VAL A 85 -4.56 -25.44 0.38
CA VAL A 85 -3.87 -24.14 0.29
C VAL A 85 -2.76 -24.12 1.34
N ALA A 86 -1.50 -24.13 0.89
CA ALA A 86 -0.33 -24.20 1.75
C ALA A 86 0.23 -22.79 2.01
N PRO A 87 0.20 -22.27 3.26
CA PRO A 87 0.69 -20.94 3.55
C PRO A 87 2.22 -20.86 3.50
N VAL A 88 2.74 -19.81 2.86
CA VAL A 88 4.13 -19.37 2.86
C VAL A 88 4.16 -17.96 3.46
N ILE A 89 4.55 -17.85 4.72
CA ILE A 89 4.44 -16.62 5.51
C ILE A 89 5.75 -15.84 5.40
N TYR A 90 5.66 -14.59 4.98
CA TYR A 90 6.77 -13.63 4.97
C TYR A 90 6.50 -12.51 5.98
N PRO A 91 7.53 -12.01 6.70
CA PRO A 91 7.40 -10.74 7.42
C PRO A 91 7.04 -9.61 6.46
N TYR A 92 6.22 -8.66 6.91
CA TYR A 92 5.70 -7.58 6.07
C TYR A 92 6.82 -6.79 5.36
N ASP A 93 7.87 -6.43 6.09
CA ASP A 93 9.04 -5.68 5.59
C ASP A 93 9.94 -6.48 4.62
N GLN A 94 9.75 -7.81 4.57
CA GLN A 94 10.51 -8.71 3.69
C GLN A 94 9.70 -9.23 2.50
N ALA A 95 8.40 -8.98 2.44
CA ALA A 95 7.50 -9.58 1.46
C ALA A 95 7.99 -9.37 0.02
N ALA A 96 8.32 -8.14 -0.38
CA ALA A 96 8.82 -7.84 -1.73
C ALA A 96 10.11 -8.61 -2.06
N THR A 97 11.07 -8.66 -1.11
CA THR A 97 12.35 -9.38 -1.31
C THR A 97 12.13 -10.88 -1.46
N GLN A 98 11.29 -11.47 -0.62
CA GLN A 98 11.00 -12.91 -0.65
C GLN A 98 10.22 -13.30 -1.90
N LEU A 99 9.25 -12.48 -2.33
CA LEU A 99 8.55 -12.68 -3.60
C LEU A 99 9.50 -12.62 -4.80
N ALA A 100 10.42 -11.64 -4.83
CA ALA A 100 11.41 -11.52 -5.90
C ALA A 100 12.33 -12.74 -5.96
N LEU A 101 12.79 -13.26 -4.82
CA LEU A 101 13.63 -14.46 -4.75
C LEU A 101 12.86 -15.70 -5.20
N THR A 102 11.63 -15.88 -4.73
CA THR A 102 10.78 -17.03 -5.10
C THR A 102 10.40 -16.98 -6.58
N GLY A 103 10.06 -15.80 -7.12
CA GLY A 103 9.77 -15.63 -8.54
C GLY A 103 10.96 -15.98 -9.44
N ARG A 104 12.17 -15.49 -9.11
CA ARG A 104 13.40 -15.77 -9.85
C ARG A 104 13.81 -17.24 -9.81
N SER A 105 13.49 -17.95 -8.73
CA SER A 105 13.79 -19.39 -8.63
C SER A 105 12.86 -20.27 -9.47
N GLY A 106 11.80 -19.71 -10.07
CA GLY A 106 10.77 -20.45 -10.81
C GLY A 106 9.83 -21.29 -9.92
N ASN A 107 9.90 -21.14 -8.60
CA ASN A 107 9.09 -21.90 -7.64
C ASN A 107 7.81 -21.16 -7.20
N LEU A 108 7.53 -20.00 -7.77
CA LEU A 108 6.32 -19.25 -7.46
C LEU A 108 5.10 -19.87 -8.12
N MET A 109 4.24 -20.54 -7.36
CA MET A 109 3.02 -21.19 -7.85
C MET A 109 1.88 -20.99 -6.86
N GLY A 110 0.78 -20.41 -7.30
CA GLY A 110 -0.41 -20.23 -6.48
C GLY A 110 -0.87 -18.79 -6.39
N VAL A 111 -1.22 -18.34 -5.20
CA VAL A 111 -1.75 -17.00 -4.92
C VAL A 111 -0.87 -16.25 -3.93
N GLY A 112 -0.86 -14.94 -4.01
CA GLY A 112 -0.15 -14.13 -3.03
C GLY A 112 -0.87 -12.82 -2.72
N GLN A 113 -0.60 -12.28 -1.53
CA GLN A 113 -1.08 -10.95 -1.15
C GLN A 113 -0.34 -9.86 -1.91
N SER A 114 -1.01 -8.72 -2.09
CA SER A 114 -0.52 -7.61 -2.92
C SER A 114 0.74 -6.90 -2.39
N GLY A 115 1.17 -7.17 -1.16
CA GLY A 115 2.39 -6.55 -0.61
C GLY A 115 3.62 -6.88 -1.44
N GLY A 116 4.15 -5.87 -2.17
CA GLY A 116 5.36 -6.05 -2.99
C GLY A 116 5.18 -6.78 -4.32
N TRP A 117 3.95 -7.00 -4.78
CA TRP A 117 3.66 -7.71 -6.06
C TRP A 117 4.39 -7.13 -7.28
N GLN A 118 4.69 -5.84 -7.26
CA GLN A 118 5.32 -5.12 -8.36
C GLN A 118 6.69 -5.71 -8.75
N VAL A 119 7.41 -6.31 -7.80
CA VAL A 119 8.71 -6.94 -8.09
C VAL A 119 8.60 -8.17 -9.01
N LEU A 120 7.38 -8.69 -9.20
CA LEU A 120 7.09 -9.84 -10.08
C LEU A 120 6.79 -9.42 -11.52
N THR A 121 6.46 -8.13 -11.75
CA THR A 121 6.04 -7.65 -13.08
C THR A 121 7.11 -7.84 -14.16
N PRO A 122 8.41 -7.59 -13.92
CA PRO A 122 9.43 -7.82 -14.92
C PRO A 122 9.65 -9.32 -15.26
N MET A 123 9.12 -10.21 -14.42
CA MET A 123 9.26 -11.66 -14.62
C MET A 123 8.12 -12.26 -15.45
N ASN A 124 7.06 -11.48 -15.72
CA ASN A 124 5.87 -11.90 -16.47
C ASN A 124 5.24 -13.20 -15.94
N VAL A 125 5.22 -13.36 -14.61
CA VAL A 125 4.72 -14.57 -13.93
C VAL A 125 3.31 -14.41 -13.36
N LEU A 126 2.69 -13.24 -13.51
CA LEU A 126 1.37 -12.95 -12.96
C LEU A 126 0.26 -13.22 -13.99
N ALA A 127 -0.84 -13.80 -13.53
CA ALA A 127 -2.01 -14.04 -14.35
C ALA A 127 -2.83 -12.76 -14.53
N ASP A 128 -3.50 -12.64 -15.68
CA ASP A 128 -4.49 -11.61 -15.94
C ASP A 128 -5.81 -11.94 -15.21
N LEU A 129 -6.25 -11.08 -14.31
CA LEU A 129 -7.46 -11.23 -13.50
C LEU A 129 -8.61 -10.30 -13.94
N THR A 130 -8.48 -9.63 -15.10
CA THR A 130 -9.43 -8.60 -15.58
C THR A 130 -10.87 -9.10 -15.64
N ASP A 131 -11.07 -10.34 -16.03
CA ASP A 131 -12.41 -10.94 -16.09
C ASP A 131 -13.02 -11.21 -14.72
N LEU A 132 -12.21 -11.50 -13.68
CA LEU A 132 -12.68 -11.75 -12.33
C LEU A 132 -13.26 -10.49 -11.66
N ALA A 133 -12.82 -9.30 -12.06
CA ALA A 133 -13.33 -8.04 -11.52
C ALA A 133 -14.71 -7.65 -12.06
N LYS A 134 -15.14 -8.27 -13.19
CA LYS A 134 -16.39 -7.92 -13.85
C LYS A 134 -17.61 -8.16 -12.95
N GLY A 135 -18.46 -7.14 -12.83
CA GLY A 135 -19.70 -7.22 -12.06
C GLY A 135 -19.53 -7.16 -10.54
N LEU A 136 -18.31 -7.04 -10.00
CA LEU A 136 -18.08 -6.92 -8.56
C LEU A 136 -18.36 -5.51 -8.02
N GLY A 137 -18.36 -4.49 -8.88
CA GLY A 137 -18.56 -3.09 -8.47
C GLY A 137 -17.37 -2.52 -7.68
N ILE A 138 -16.15 -2.96 -8.00
CA ILE A 138 -14.92 -2.41 -7.43
C ILE A 138 -14.69 -1.02 -8.02
N PRO A 139 -14.35 0.02 -7.21
CA PRO A 139 -14.07 1.36 -7.71
C PRO A 139 -12.93 1.37 -8.74
N GLN A 140 -13.12 2.11 -9.84
CA GLN A 140 -12.15 2.12 -10.95
C GLN A 140 -10.76 2.57 -10.51
N GLY A 141 -10.66 3.63 -9.70
CA GLY A 141 -9.37 4.13 -9.20
C GLY A 141 -8.58 3.12 -8.35
N VAL A 142 -9.28 2.13 -7.76
CA VAL A 142 -8.64 1.01 -7.05
C VAL A 142 -8.15 -0.04 -8.05
N LEU A 143 -8.95 -0.37 -9.08
CA LEU A 143 -8.53 -1.28 -10.14
C LEU A 143 -7.31 -0.74 -10.89
N ASP A 144 -7.28 0.55 -11.18
CA ASP A 144 -6.18 1.21 -11.90
C ASP A 144 -4.84 1.05 -11.17
N SER A 145 -4.86 1.03 -9.82
CA SER A 145 -3.65 0.81 -8.99
C SER A 145 -3.01 -0.57 -9.18
N TYR A 146 -3.76 -1.53 -9.71
CA TYR A 146 -3.34 -2.92 -9.91
C TYR A 146 -3.36 -3.34 -11.39
N THR A 147 -3.62 -2.39 -12.28
CA THR A 147 -3.66 -2.63 -13.73
C THR A 147 -2.37 -2.17 -14.38
N MET A 148 -1.75 -3.04 -15.16
CA MET A 148 -0.58 -2.75 -15.97
C MET A 148 -0.78 -3.30 -17.38
N ASP A 149 -0.48 -2.50 -18.41
CA ASP A 149 -0.64 -2.87 -19.84
C ASP A 149 -2.05 -3.42 -20.15
N GLY A 150 -3.09 -2.82 -19.53
CA GLY A 150 -4.48 -3.22 -19.72
C GLY A 150 -4.89 -4.52 -19.01
N LYS A 151 -4.01 -5.14 -18.22
CA LYS A 151 -4.26 -6.36 -17.45
C LYS A 151 -4.36 -6.06 -15.98
N LEU A 152 -5.39 -6.53 -15.31
CA LEU A 152 -5.49 -6.51 -13.85
C LEU A 152 -4.65 -7.66 -13.28
N LEU A 153 -3.55 -7.33 -12.60
CA LEU A 153 -2.61 -8.33 -12.08
C LEU A 153 -2.86 -8.70 -10.62
N VAL A 154 -3.63 -7.88 -9.89
CA VAL A 154 -4.06 -8.13 -8.52
C VAL A 154 -5.53 -7.83 -8.41
N LEU A 155 -6.33 -8.76 -7.87
CA LEU A 155 -7.74 -8.49 -7.56
C LEU A 155 -7.83 -7.88 -6.15
N PRO A 156 -8.34 -6.63 -6.00
CA PRO A 156 -8.55 -6.03 -4.69
C PRO A 156 -9.59 -6.81 -3.87
N LEU A 157 -9.25 -7.19 -2.64
CA LEU A 157 -10.17 -7.78 -1.67
C LEU A 157 -10.77 -6.73 -0.76
N THR A 158 -9.97 -5.73 -0.37
CA THR A 158 -10.39 -4.58 0.40
C THR A 158 -9.97 -3.30 -0.31
N ALA A 159 -10.75 -2.24 -0.17
CA ALA A 159 -10.47 -0.96 -0.78
C ALA A 159 -10.81 0.19 0.17
N ALA A 160 -9.87 1.13 0.27
CA ALA A 160 -10.02 2.35 1.04
C ALA A 160 -9.13 3.45 0.47
N GLY A 161 -9.15 4.61 1.12
CA GLY A 161 -8.21 5.71 0.89
C GLY A 161 -7.49 6.08 2.18
N ILE A 162 -6.46 6.92 2.08
CA ILE A 162 -5.87 7.64 3.22
C ILE A 162 -6.50 9.02 3.25
N GLY A 163 -7.48 9.21 4.13
CA GLY A 163 -8.18 10.49 4.32
C GLY A 163 -7.72 11.25 5.56
N ILE A 164 -8.37 12.36 5.83
CA ILE A 164 -8.18 13.14 7.05
C ILE A 164 -9.22 12.68 8.07
N ILE A 165 -8.76 12.06 9.14
CA ILE A 165 -9.57 11.67 10.29
C ILE A 165 -9.79 12.91 11.17
N THR A 166 -11.01 13.09 11.65
CA THR A 166 -11.40 14.28 12.42
C THR A 166 -12.01 13.91 13.77
N ASN A 167 -11.73 14.73 14.77
CA ASN A 167 -12.61 14.83 15.94
C ASN A 167 -13.83 15.65 15.48
N GLY A 168 -14.97 15.00 15.34
CA GLY A 168 -16.16 15.58 14.73
C GLY A 168 -16.74 16.77 15.52
N GLU A 169 -16.59 16.81 16.85
CA GLU A 169 -17.00 17.95 17.66
C GLU A 169 -16.15 19.19 17.33
N ILE A 170 -14.83 19.02 17.30
CA ILE A 170 -13.89 20.08 16.97
C ILE A 170 -14.08 20.51 15.52
N ALA A 171 -14.12 19.56 14.59
CA ALA A 171 -14.31 19.83 13.17
C ALA A 171 -15.58 20.65 12.91
N LYS A 172 -16.69 20.27 13.53
CA LYS A 172 -17.97 20.99 13.45
C LYS A 172 -17.88 22.40 14.02
N SER A 173 -17.17 22.59 15.15
CA SER A 173 -17.06 23.90 15.82
C SER A 173 -16.36 24.95 14.97
N VAL A 174 -15.46 24.55 14.07
CA VAL A 174 -14.70 25.43 13.17
C VAL A 174 -15.12 25.34 11.70
N GLY A 175 -16.09 24.46 11.40
CA GLY A 175 -16.68 24.32 10.07
C GLY A 175 -15.88 23.43 9.11
N ILE A 176 -15.05 22.49 9.62
CA ILE A 176 -14.31 21.52 8.80
C ILE A 176 -15.27 20.48 8.22
N LYS A 177 -15.19 20.28 6.90
CA LYS A 177 -16.00 19.32 6.12
C LYS A 177 -15.32 18.99 4.80
N SER A 178 -15.76 17.94 4.12
CA SER A 178 -15.35 17.65 2.75
C SER A 178 -15.74 18.79 1.78
N GLY A 179 -14.99 18.93 0.69
CA GLY A 179 -15.21 19.96 -0.34
C GLY A 179 -14.68 21.36 0.04
N MET A 180 -13.88 21.48 1.10
CA MET A 180 -13.20 22.75 1.45
C MET A 180 -12.06 23.04 0.49
N THR A 181 -11.75 24.35 0.33
CA THR A 181 -10.47 24.73 -0.25
C THR A 181 -9.34 24.67 0.77
N VAL A 182 -8.09 24.61 0.28
CA VAL A 182 -6.90 24.59 1.15
C VAL A 182 -6.80 25.84 2.03
N GLU A 183 -7.26 27.01 1.56
CA GLU A 183 -7.30 28.24 2.35
C GLU A 183 -8.35 28.18 3.46
N GLN A 184 -9.54 27.65 3.14
CA GLN A 184 -10.60 27.44 4.16
C GLN A 184 -10.13 26.45 5.22
N PHE A 185 -9.42 25.40 4.81
CA PHE A 185 -8.87 24.42 5.74
C PHE A 185 -7.80 25.04 6.65
N ALA A 186 -6.83 25.78 6.11
CA ALA A 186 -5.82 26.48 6.88
C ALA A 186 -6.47 27.45 7.89
N THR A 187 -7.46 28.24 7.46
CA THR A 187 -8.23 29.15 8.34
C THR A 187 -8.93 28.39 9.47
N ALA A 188 -9.48 27.20 9.18
CA ALA A 188 -10.12 26.38 10.21
C ALA A 188 -9.09 25.82 11.22
N LEU A 189 -7.89 25.41 10.76
CA LEU A 189 -6.81 24.99 11.64
C LEU A 189 -6.32 26.12 12.55
N GLU A 190 -6.22 27.36 12.03
CA GLU A 190 -5.91 28.55 12.84
C GLU A 190 -6.95 28.80 13.92
N LYS A 191 -8.26 28.62 13.62
CA LYS A 191 -9.32 28.73 14.62
C LYS A 191 -9.17 27.68 15.72
N ILE A 192 -8.84 26.42 15.38
CA ILE A 192 -8.56 25.38 16.39
C ILE A 192 -7.44 25.83 17.31
N LYS A 193 -6.30 26.24 16.75
CA LYS A 193 -5.14 26.69 17.52
C LYS A 193 -5.44 27.89 18.40
N LYS A 194 -6.30 28.79 17.92
CA LYS A 194 -6.74 29.98 18.72
C LYS A 194 -7.69 29.59 19.85
N GLN A 195 -8.56 28.60 19.67
CA GLN A 195 -9.46 28.10 20.69
C GLN A 195 -8.71 27.35 21.80
N ASP A 196 -7.70 26.53 21.40
CA ASP A 196 -6.84 25.80 22.32
C ASP A 196 -5.41 25.73 21.75
N SER A 197 -4.52 26.56 22.32
CA SER A 197 -3.12 26.63 21.88
C SER A 197 -2.30 25.35 22.21
N SER A 198 -2.79 24.51 23.13
CA SER A 198 -2.16 23.23 23.50
C SER A 198 -2.50 22.10 22.53
N LEU A 199 -3.59 22.25 21.78
CA LEU A 199 -4.05 21.28 20.80
C LEU A 199 -3.26 21.40 19.50
N ILE A 200 -2.87 20.27 18.93
CA ILE A 200 -2.31 20.18 17.58
C ILE A 200 -3.49 20.21 16.60
N PRO A 201 -3.66 21.27 15.79
CA PRO A 201 -4.78 21.32 14.86
C PRO A 201 -4.81 20.15 13.88
N TYR A 202 -3.63 19.81 13.32
CA TYR A 202 -3.51 18.70 12.37
C TYR A 202 -2.19 17.95 12.60
N ALA A 203 -2.26 16.77 13.19
CA ALA A 203 -1.13 15.86 13.33
C ALA A 203 -0.86 15.18 11.97
N ALA A 204 -0.46 15.98 10.99
CA ALA A 204 -0.08 15.49 9.68
C ALA A 204 1.10 14.54 9.79
N VAL A 205 1.11 13.52 8.94
CA VAL A 205 2.25 12.61 8.85
C VAL A 205 3.41 13.32 8.15
N THR A 206 4.46 13.63 8.90
CA THR A 206 5.63 14.42 8.45
C THR A 206 6.95 13.66 8.58
N LYS A 207 6.89 12.37 8.93
CA LYS A 207 8.05 11.49 9.06
C LYS A 207 8.10 10.48 7.91
N ASN A 208 9.27 10.31 7.30
CA ASN A 208 9.50 9.23 6.32
C ASN A 208 9.42 7.84 7.05
N PRO A 209 8.88 6.78 6.43
CA PRO A 209 8.43 6.68 5.02
C PRO A 209 6.99 7.15 4.75
N ASP A 210 6.21 7.48 5.77
CA ASP A 210 4.78 7.81 5.63
C ASP A 210 4.53 9.17 4.96
N LEU A 211 5.56 10.03 4.87
CA LEU A 211 5.45 11.37 4.25
C LEU A 211 5.18 11.34 2.73
N LYS A 212 5.20 10.16 2.10
CA LYS A 212 4.62 9.96 0.77
C LYS A 212 3.16 10.43 0.67
N ASP A 213 2.46 10.57 1.79
CA ASP A 213 1.12 11.15 1.88
C ASP A 213 1.09 12.66 1.55
N ALA A 214 2.23 13.31 1.31
CA ALA A 214 2.30 14.63 0.67
C ALA A 214 1.78 14.61 -0.79
N VAL A 215 1.82 13.46 -1.47
CA VAL A 215 1.37 13.30 -2.86
C VAL A 215 -0.10 13.67 -3.06
N PRO A 216 -1.06 13.19 -2.26
CA PRO A 216 -2.46 13.63 -2.36
C PRO A 216 -2.68 15.13 -2.24
N TRP A 217 -1.81 15.84 -1.51
CA TRP A 217 -1.87 17.31 -1.49
C TRP A 217 -1.49 17.92 -2.84
N MET A 218 -0.47 17.38 -3.54
CA MET A 218 -0.11 17.83 -4.90
C MET A 218 -1.26 17.58 -5.88
N TRP A 219 -1.96 16.45 -5.77
CA TRP A 219 -3.18 16.15 -6.54
C TRP A 219 -4.27 17.20 -6.29
N GLY A 220 -4.49 17.58 -5.03
CA GLY A 220 -5.44 18.63 -4.65
C GLY A 220 -5.13 20.01 -5.27
N PHE A 221 -3.89 20.25 -5.69
CA PHE A 221 -3.50 21.44 -6.49
C PHE A 221 -3.58 21.18 -8.01
N GLY A 222 -4.11 20.04 -8.42
CA GLY A 222 -4.37 19.71 -9.83
C GLY A 222 -3.16 19.15 -10.57
N ARG A 223 -2.18 18.57 -9.85
CA ARG A 223 -0.97 18.04 -10.48
C ARG A 223 -0.66 16.61 -10.07
N ASP A 224 -0.53 15.74 -11.06
CA ASP A 224 0.07 14.43 -10.86
C ASP A 224 1.58 14.56 -10.67
N VAL A 225 2.12 13.84 -9.69
CA VAL A 225 3.57 13.85 -9.41
C VAL A 225 4.34 13.12 -10.52
N VAL A 226 3.73 12.06 -11.05
CA VAL A 226 4.17 11.32 -12.22
C VAL A 226 2.95 11.10 -13.10
N THR A 227 3.07 11.40 -14.39
CA THR A 227 2.02 11.21 -15.38
C THR A 227 1.90 9.73 -15.79
N ASP A 228 0.83 9.36 -16.49
CA ASP A 228 0.60 7.99 -16.93
C ASP A 228 1.67 7.45 -17.88
N ASP A 229 2.35 8.32 -18.62
CA ASP A 229 3.52 8.01 -19.44
C ASP A 229 4.84 8.04 -18.67
N LEU A 230 4.75 7.96 -17.34
CA LEU A 230 5.88 7.87 -16.39
C LEU A 230 6.84 9.07 -16.46
N LYS A 231 6.33 10.28 -16.66
CA LYS A 231 7.11 11.51 -16.58
C LYS A 231 6.89 12.22 -15.24
N CYS A 232 7.98 12.47 -14.52
CA CYS A 232 7.95 13.19 -13.26
C CYS A 232 7.75 14.70 -13.47
N THR A 233 6.77 15.27 -12.78
CA THR A 233 6.35 16.68 -12.92
C THR A 233 6.74 17.53 -11.72
N LEU A 234 7.40 16.96 -10.71
CA LEU A 234 7.88 17.71 -9.54
C LEU A 234 8.71 18.93 -9.97
N GLY A 235 8.54 20.03 -9.26
CA GLY A 235 9.21 21.31 -9.56
C GLY A 235 8.47 22.19 -10.55
N ASP A 236 7.30 21.76 -11.07
CA ASP A 236 6.41 22.67 -11.79
C ASP A 236 5.62 23.57 -10.82
N ALA A 237 4.90 24.57 -11.37
CA ALA A 237 4.25 25.61 -10.58
C ALA A 237 3.24 25.06 -9.57
N GLU A 238 2.46 24.04 -9.94
CA GLU A 238 1.43 23.45 -9.09
C GLU A 238 2.04 22.64 -7.95
N SER A 239 3.07 21.84 -8.22
CA SER A 239 3.76 21.07 -7.19
C SER A 239 4.53 21.98 -6.21
N VAL A 240 5.12 23.05 -6.71
CA VAL A 240 5.76 24.09 -5.88
C VAL A 240 4.74 24.79 -5.01
N LYS A 241 3.58 25.18 -5.56
CA LYS A 241 2.48 25.81 -4.81
C LYS A 241 1.99 24.87 -3.71
N ALA A 242 1.77 23.58 -4.02
CA ALA A 242 1.31 22.57 -3.05
C ALA A 242 2.27 22.41 -1.87
N VAL A 243 3.56 22.22 -2.15
CA VAL A 243 4.57 22.00 -1.09
C VAL A 243 4.82 23.27 -0.30
N THR A 244 4.79 24.45 -0.94
CA THR A 244 4.88 25.74 -0.27
C THR A 244 3.71 25.94 0.70
N TRP A 245 2.48 25.63 0.26
CA TRP A 245 1.31 25.69 1.12
C TRP A 245 1.42 24.69 2.29
N TYR A 246 1.81 23.45 2.01
CA TYR A 246 1.96 22.44 3.07
C TYR A 246 3.01 22.83 4.10
N LYS A 247 4.15 23.41 3.64
CA LYS A 247 5.18 23.95 4.50
C LYS A 247 4.64 25.13 5.36
N SER A 248 3.80 25.98 4.79
CA SER A 248 3.22 27.13 5.52
C SER A 248 2.37 26.71 6.72
N LEU A 249 1.69 25.55 6.66
CA LEU A 249 0.96 24.98 7.81
C LEU A 249 1.94 24.65 8.95
N GLN A 250 3.10 24.12 8.63
CA GLN A 250 4.13 23.80 9.61
C GLN A 250 4.76 25.08 10.20
N ASP A 251 5.11 26.05 9.36
CA ASP A 251 5.70 27.32 9.79
C ASP A 251 4.74 28.11 10.69
N ALA A 252 3.42 28.01 10.46
CA ALA A 252 2.38 28.57 11.33
C ALA A 252 2.11 27.73 12.60
N GLY A 253 2.78 26.58 12.75
CA GLY A 253 2.59 25.66 13.87
C GLY A 253 1.20 25.02 13.90
N LEU A 254 0.56 24.86 12.73
CA LEU A 254 -0.72 24.17 12.56
C LEU A 254 -0.53 22.66 12.42
N THR A 255 0.68 22.23 12.05
CA THR A 255 1.15 20.84 12.06
C THR A 255 2.45 20.74 12.85
N GLN A 256 2.89 19.50 13.11
CA GLN A 256 4.16 19.22 13.76
C GLN A 256 5.15 18.52 12.80
N THR A 257 6.43 18.66 13.09
CA THR A 257 7.51 17.97 12.37
C THR A 257 7.75 16.58 12.93
N ASN A 258 8.27 15.67 12.10
CA ASN A 258 8.74 14.35 12.50
C ASN A 258 7.67 13.47 13.18
N VAL A 259 6.42 13.59 12.74
CA VAL A 259 5.28 12.79 13.23
C VAL A 259 5.12 11.57 12.34
N ALA A 260 5.32 10.37 12.90
CA ALA A 260 4.95 9.12 12.23
C ALA A 260 3.42 8.89 12.36
N ARG A 261 2.86 8.05 11.51
CA ARG A 261 1.42 7.71 11.58
C ARG A 261 1.04 7.11 12.93
N SER A 262 1.90 6.26 13.50
CA SER A 262 1.71 5.69 14.83
C SER A 262 1.63 6.76 15.92
N ASP A 263 2.48 7.81 15.82
CA ASP A 263 2.47 8.93 16.77
C ASP A 263 1.19 9.76 16.62
N ALA A 264 0.77 10.03 15.37
CA ALA A 264 -0.46 10.77 15.07
C ALA A 264 -1.71 10.07 15.64
N ARG A 265 -1.77 8.72 15.55
CA ARG A 265 -2.83 7.90 16.16
C ARG A 265 -2.92 8.09 17.67
N ILE A 266 -1.77 8.09 18.36
CA ILE A 266 -1.69 8.29 19.82
C ILE A 266 -2.08 9.72 20.18
N LEU A 267 -1.60 10.73 19.44
CA LEU A 267 -1.95 12.12 19.65
C LEU A 267 -3.45 12.37 19.51
N PHE A 268 -4.07 11.78 18.48
CA PHE A 268 -5.51 11.90 18.27
C PHE A 268 -6.32 11.16 19.35
N ALA A 269 -5.98 9.90 19.65
CA ALA A 269 -6.68 9.10 20.65
C ALA A 269 -6.61 9.72 22.06
N SER A 270 -5.49 10.36 22.39
CA SER A 270 -5.31 11.08 23.67
C SER A 270 -5.96 12.46 23.70
N GLY A 271 -6.65 12.90 22.63
CA GLY A 271 -7.27 14.22 22.52
C GLY A 271 -6.28 15.38 22.36
N ARG A 272 -5.01 15.10 22.03
CA ARG A 272 -3.97 16.10 21.82
C ARG A 272 -3.88 16.60 20.38
N ALA A 273 -4.53 15.93 19.42
CA ALA A 273 -4.67 16.37 18.06
C ALA A 273 -6.14 16.37 17.63
N ALA A 274 -6.55 17.38 16.83
CA ALA A 274 -7.91 17.48 16.32
C ALA A 274 -8.11 16.68 15.04
N LEU A 275 -7.08 16.60 14.20
CA LEU A 275 -7.09 15.88 12.92
C LEU A 275 -5.78 15.12 12.71
N TYR A 276 -5.84 14.05 11.89
CA TYR A 276 -4.65 13.32 11.41
C TYR A 276 -4.95 12.53 10.15
N ASP A 277 -3.92 11.99 9.46
CA ASP A 277 -4.10 11.16 8.26
C ASP A 277 -4.16 9.69 8.61
N ASP A 278 -5.20 8.96 8.14
CA ASP A 278 -5.26 7.52 8.27
C ASP A 278 -6.24 6.85 7.28
N ALA A 279 -6.19 5.51 7.25
CA ALA A 279 -7.14 4.62 6.62
C ALA A 279 -8.35 4.35 7.56
N PRO A 280 -9.41 3.65 7.12
CA PRO A 280 -10.61 3.41 7.94
C PRO A 280 -10.37 2.61 9.21
N LEU A 281 -9.24 1.89 9.32
CA LEU A 281 -8.80 1.25 10.56
C LEU A 281 -8.56 2.23 11.73
N ALA A 282 -8.59 3.55 11.46
CA ALA A 282 -8.59 4.61 12.47
C ALA A 282 -9.64 4.37 13.58
N SER A 283 -10.84 3.87 13.23
CA SER A 283 -11.89 3.55 14.21
C SER A 283 -11.49 2.45 15.20
N THR A 284 -10.65 1.52 14.79
CA THR A 284 -10.07 0.50 15.68
C THR A 284 -8.97 1.09 16.54
N PHE A 285 -8.08 1.90 15.96
CA PHE A 285 -6.96 2.49 16.70
C PHE A 285 -7.39 3.48 17.79
N VAL A 286 -8.44 4.27 17.58
CA VAL A 286 -8.94 5.15 18.66
C VAL A 286 -9.40 4.35 19.87
N LYS A 287 -10.02 3.18 19.67
CA LYS A 287 -10.46 2.29 20.74
C LYS A 287 -9.27 1.61 21.43
N THR A 288 -8.37 1.01 20.66
CA THR A 288 -7.21 0.27 21.19
C THR A 288 -6.17 1.17 21.85
N ASN A 289 -6.09 2.45 21.47
CA ASN A 289 -5.24 3.44 22.14
C ASN A 289 -5.92 4.13 23.32
N GLY A 290 -7.08 3.64 23.76
CA GLY A 290 -7.74 4.10 24.99
C GLY A 290 -8.31 5.51 24.90
N ALA A 291 -8.80 5.93 23.72
CA ALA A 291 -9.46 7.21 23.56
C ALA A 291 -10.69 7.33 24.46
N ALA A 292 -10.96 8.55 24.92
CA ALA A 292 -12.18 8.86 25.64
C ALA A 292 -13.43 8.60 24.78
N GLN A 293 -14.55 8.21 25.40
CA GLN A 293 -15.75 7.79 24.69
C GLN A 293 -16.27 8.85 23.71
N ASN A 294 -16.19 10.13 24.09
CA ASN A 294 -16.60 11.24 23.23
C ASN A 294 -15.76 11.33 21.93
N ILE A 295 -14.49 10.95 21.93
CA ILE A 295 -13.65 10.89 20.72
C ILE A 295 -14.08 9.70 19.86
N ILE A 296 -14.35 8.55 20.48
CA ILE A 296 -14.80 7.33 19.80
C ILE A 296 -16.16 7.57 19.11
N ASP A 297 -17.08 8.22 19.80
CA ASP A 297 -18.45 8.47 19.30
C ASP A 297 -18.49 9.57 18.22
N ASN A 298 -17.50 10.45 18.19
CA ASN A 298 -17.43 11.60 17.27
C ASN A 298 -16.31 11.49 16.23
N ILE A 299 -15.69 10.31 16.06
CA ILE A 299 -14.72 10.12 14.98
C ILE A 299 -15.39 10.33 13.62
N GLY A 300 -14.78 11.14 12.78
CA GLY A 300 -15.21 11.41 11.41
C GLY A 300 -14.06 11.34 10.43
N ALA A 301 -14.38 11.50 9.15
CA ALA A 301 -13.40 11.60 8.10
C ALA A 301 -13.85 12.59 7.03
N ILE A 302 -12.89 13.23 6.39
CA ILE A 302 -13.13 14.11 5.25
C ILE A 302 -12.16 13.78 4.11
N SER A 303 -12.59 14.05 2.89
CA SER A 303 -11.69 14.10 1.73
C SER A 303 -10.76 15.31 1.84
N ARG A 304 -9.62 15.23 1.14
CA ARG A 304 -8.61 16.29 1.21
C ARG A 304 -9.14 17.58 0.61
N PRO A 305 -8.89 18.73 1.26
CA PRO A 305 -9.12 20.05 0.67
C PRO A 305 -8.31 20.25 -0.61
N THR A 306 -8.82 21.08 -1.51
CA THR A 306 -8.23 21.31 -2.83
C THR A 306 -7.97 22.80 -3.12
N ASP A 307 -7.11 23.09 -4.09
CA ASP A 307 -6.88 24.45 -4.57
C ASP A 307 -7.99 24.84 -5.55
N GLY A 308 -9.06 25.44 -5.02
CA GLY A 308 -10.14 26.08 -5.77
C GLY A 308 -10.67 25.34 -7.00
N GLY A 309 -11.65 24.46 -6.84
CA GLY A 309 -12.33 23.80 -7.95
C GLY A 309 -11.56 22.63 -8.58
N LYS A 310 -10.48 22.16 -7.94
CA LYS A 310 -9.80 20.92 -8.32
C LYS A 310 -10.48 19.71 -7.69
N ASP A 311 -10.32 18.56 -8.31
CA ASP A 311 -10.83 17.30 -7.78
C ASP A 311 -10.05 16.88 -6.52
N SER A 312 -10.77 16.39 -5.54
CA SER A 312 -10.19 15.82 -4.33
C SER A 312 -9.86 14.35 -4.56
N PHE A 313 -8.59 14.00 -4.36
CA PHE A 313 -8.16 12.61 -4.41
C PHE A 313 -7.45 12.20 -3.13
N ASN A 314 -7.69 10.97 -2.71
CA ASN A 314 -7.02 10.34 -1.59
C ASN A 314 -6.12 9.21 -2.12
N ARG A 315 -5.00 8.95 -1.45
CA ARG A 315 -4.14 7.81 -1.82
C ARG A 315 -4.93 6.52 -1.61
N ALA A 316 -5.05 5.70 -2.66
CA ALA A 316 -5.65 4.39 -2.55
C ALA A 316 -4.88 3.52 -1.55
N TRP A 317 -5.61 2.80 -0.72
CA TRP A 317 -5.10 1.88 0.28
C TRP A 317 -6.00 0.66 0.35
N GLY A 318 -5.42 -0.50 0.56
CA GLY A 318 -6.18 -1.73 0.62
C GLY A 318 -5.26 -2.94 0.44
N SER A 319 -5.86 -4.10 0.41
CA SER A 319 -5.18 -5.35 0.13
C SER A 319 -5.86 -6.09 -1.02
N GLY A 320 -5.08 -6.78 -1.81
CA GLY A 320 -5.55 -7.64 -2.87
C GLY A 320 -4.75 -8.93 -2.93
N VAL A 321 -5.09 -9.76 -3.89
CA VAL A 321 -4.41 -11.02 -4.15
C VAL A 321 -4.11 -11.17 -5.64
N PHE A 322 -2.94 -11.70 -5.95
CA PHE A 322 -2.54 -12.08 -7.30
C PHE A 322 -2.56 -13.59 -7.48
N ALA A 323 -2.65 -14.06 -8.72
CA ALA A 323 -2.38 -15.44 -9.11
C ALA A 323 -1.12 -15.51 -9.96
N THR A 324 -0.41 -16.64 -9.88
CA THR A 324 0.65 -16.94 -10.84
C THR A 324 0.05 -17.52 -12.11
N ALA A 325 0.63 -17.15 -13.25
CA ALA A 325 0.29 -17.73 -14.55
C ALA A 325 0.81 -19.17 -14.68
N GLY A 326 0.15 -19.99 -15.49
CA GLY A 326 0.57 -21.35 -15.82
C GLY A 326 0.03 -22.41 -14.86
N GLU A 327 0.91 -23.27 -14.34
CA GLU A 327 0.47 -24.37 -13.47
C GLU A 327 -0.24 -23.85 -12.22
N GLY A 328 -1.43 -24.39 -11.93
CA GLY A 328 -2.24 -24.00 -10.80
C GLY A 328 -3.03 -22.69 -10.98
N GLU A 329 -2.92 -22.01 -12.11
CA GLU A 329 -3.62 -20.75 -12.38
C GLU A 329 -5.14 -20.86 -12.19
N VAL A 330 -5.78 -21.87 -12.78
CA VAL A 330 -7.24 -22.07 -12.66
C VAL A 330 -7.66 -22.19 -11.20
N THR A 331 -6.96 -23.01 -10.41
CA THR A 331 -7.24 -23.19 -9.00
C THR A 331 -6.98 -21.90 -8.19
N SER A 332 -5.94 -21.15 -8.56
CA SER A 332 -5.61 -19.86 -7.95
C SER A 332 -6.68 -18.79 -8.24
N ARG A 333 -7.19 -18.75 -9.46
CA ARG A 333 -8.30 -17.85 -9.85
C ARG A 333 -9.60 -18.20 -9.12
N ASP A 334 -9.91 -19.51 -8.95
CA ASP A 334 -11.05 -19.97 -8.16
C ASP A 334 -10.91 -19.52 -6.69
N PHE A 335 -9.71 -19.62 -6.11
CA PHE A 335 -9.42 -19.13 -4.75
C PHE A 335 -9.64 -17.62 -4.65
N ILE A 336 -9.11 -16.84 -5.59
CA ILE A 336 -9.24 -15.38 -5.61
C ILE A 336 -10.71 -14.98 -5.71
N LEU A 337 -11.47 -15.61 -6.59
CA LEU A 337 -12.91 -15.35 -6.74
C LEU A 337 -13.66 -15.71 -5.46
N TYR A 338 -13.33 -16.84 -4.82
CA TYR A 338 -13.87 -17.22 -3.52
C TYR A 338 -13.58 -16.15 -2.46
N ALA A 339 -12.33 -15.74 -2.31
CA ALA A 339 -11.94 -14.73 -1.32
C ALA A 339 -12.63 -13.38 -1.55
N ALA A 340 -12.83 -12.99 -2.82
CA ALA A 340 -13.45 -11.72 -3.20
C ALA A 340 -14.98 -11.70 -3.10
N THR A 341 -15.65 -12.86 -3.19
CA THR A 341 -17.13 -12.95 -3.30
C THR A 341 -17.82 -13.64 -2.13
N ASN A 342 -17.09 -14.36 -1.28
CA ASN A 342 -17.65 -15.02 -0.11
C ASN A 342 -17.91 -14.01 1.00
N VAL A 343 -19.21 -13.84 1.35
CA VAL A 343 -19.65 -12.83 2.33
C VAL A 343 -19.10 -13.11 3.73
N GLU A 344 -19.03 -14.39 4.14
CA GLU A 344 -18.47 -14.78 5.45
C GLU A 344 -16.99 -14.43 5.54
N ALA A 345 -16.20 -14.76 4.52
CA ALA A 345 -14.78 -14.41 4.43
C ALA A 345 -14.55 -12.89 4.47
N ALA A 346 -15.35 -12.14 3.70
CA ALA A 346 -15.28 -10.69 3.66
C ALA A 346 -15.71 -10.04 4.98
N THR A 347 -16.72 -10.62 5.67
CA THR A 347 -17.15 -10.18 7.00
C THR A 347 -16.02 -10.36 8.01
N ALA A 348 -15.38 -11.54 8.02
CA ALA A 348 -14.26 -11.81 8.91
C ALA A 348 -13.07 -10.85 8.67
N LEU A 349 -12.75 -10.54 7.42
CA LEU A 349 -11.74 -9.53 7.10
C LEU A 349 -12.12 -8.14 7.60
N TYR A 350 -13.38 -7.74 7.39
CA TYR A 350 -13.88 -6.44 7.86
C TYR A 350 -13.83 -6.32 9.38
N GLU A 351 -14.34 -7.31 10.11
CA GLU A 351 -14.39 -7.29 11.58
C GLU A 351 -12.99 -7.23 12.22
N ASN A 352 -11.98 -7.81 11.55
CA ASN A 352 -10.60 -7.80 12.05
C ASN A 352 -9.78 -6.59 11.59
N SER A 353 -10.09 -6.01 10.42
CA SER A 353 -9.30 -4.92 9.83
C SER A 353 -10.00 -3.57 9.84
N ALA A 354 -11.31 -3.53 10.05
CA ALA A 354 -12.18 -2.36 9.84
C ALA A 354 -12.09 -1.77 8.41
N VAL A 355 -11.70 -2.59 7.41
CA VAL A 355 -11.60 -2.15 6.02
C VAL A 355 -12.67 -2.83 5.17
N ALA A 356 -13.49 -2.03 4.50
CA ALA A 356 -14.58 -2.53 3.69
C ALA A 356 -14.08 -3.42 2.53
N PRO A 357 -14.84 -4.46 2.15
CA PRO A 357 -14.58 -5.21 0.93
C PRO A 357 -14.56 -4.28 -0.29
N ALA A 358 -13.63 -4.54 -1.21
CA ALA A 358 -13.55 -3.81 -2.47
C ALA A 358 -14.77 -4.05 -3.38
N ALA A 359 -15.29 -5.28 -3.37
CA ALA A 359 -16.48 -5.67 -4.10
C ALA A 359 -17.74 -5.09 -3.46
N LYS A 360 -18.36 -4.09 -4.12
CA LYS A 360 -19.62 -3.48 -3.64
C LYS A 360 -20.72 -4.51 -3.45
N THR A 361 -20.82 -5.48 -4.35
CA THR A 361 -21.79 -6.58 -4.30
C THR A 361 -21.68 -7.45 -3.04
N VAL A 362 -20.54 -7.41 -2.36
CA VAL A 362 -20.28 -8.11 -1.10
C VAL A 362 -20.40 -7.14 0.07
N ALA A 363 -19.82 -5.96 -0.01
CA ALA A 363 -19.88 -4.94 1.03
C ALA A 363 -21.32 -4.61 1.44
N ASP A 364 -22.23 -4.52 0.48
CA ASP A 364 -23.66 -4.23 0.70
C ASP A 364 -24.40 -5.37 1.46
N LYS A 365 -23.77 -6.54 1.62
CA LYS A 365 -24.33 -7.70 2.33
C LYS A 365 -23.79 -7.86 3.75
N ILE A 366 -22.93 -6.98 4.22
CA ILE A 366 -22.34 -7.06 5.57
C ILE A 366 -23.11 -6.13 6.52
N PRO A 367 -23.96 -6.67 7.44
CA PRO A 367 -24.78 -5.85 8.32
C PRO A 367 -23.96 -4.95 9.25
N ALA A 368 -22.82 -5.45 9.74
CA ALA A 368 -21.93 -4.68 10.60
C ALA A 368 -21.35 -3.45 9.90
N LEU A 369 -20.97 -3.57 8.62
CA LEU A 369 -20.51 -2.45 7.80
C LEU A 369 -21.64 -1.43 7.54
N ALA A 370 -22.84 -1.91 7.26
CA ALA A 370 -24.00 -1.04 7.02
C ALA A 370 -24.43 -0.26 8.27
N ALA A 371 -24.20 -0.80 9.47
CA ALA A 371 -24.50 -0.16 10.74
C ALA A 371 -23.41 0.81 11.23
N ASP A 372 -22.19 0.72 10.70
CA ASP A 372 -21.05 1.54 11.12
C ASP A 372 -21.08 2.91 10.42
N LYS A 373 -21.50 3.94 11.18
CA LYS A 373 -21.61 5.31 10.65
C LYS A 373 -20.28 5.88 10.18
N PHE A 374 -19.18 5.58 10.90
CA PHE A 374 -17.86 6.07 10.52
C PHE A 374 -17.42 5.43 9.18
N GLN A 375 -17.57 4.11 9.06
CA GLN A 375 -17.20 3.39 7.84
C GLN A 375 -18.06 3.82 6.65
N GLY A 376 -19.35 4.09 6.86
CA GLY A 376 -20.24 4.62 5.82
C GLY A 376 -19.79 5.99 5.34
N ALA A 377 -19.53 6.91 6.25
CA ALA A 377 -19.00 8.25 5.93
C ALA A 377 -17.61 8.17 5.27
N PHE A 378 -16.70 7.36 5.83
CA PHE A 378 -15.36 7.19 5.28
C PHE A 378 -15.38 6.66 3.84
N ARG A 379 -16.26 5.71 3.56
CA ARG A 379 -16.41 5.15 2.21
C ARG A 379 -16.82 6.22 1.21
N THR A 380 -17.86 7.00 1.53
CA THR A 380 -18.37 8.06 0.65
C THR A 380 -17.37 9.21 0.50
N GLU A 381 -16.79 9.68 1.60
CA GLU A 381 -15.97 10.90 1.59
C GLU A 381 -14.52 10.64 1.15
N VAL A 382 -14.00 9.43 1.37
CA VAL A 382 -12.58 9.13 1.17
C VAL A 382 -12.37 8.01 0.14
N SER A 383 -13.01 6.85 0.33
CA SER A 383 -12.69 5.67 -0.48
C SER A 383 -13.19 5.77 -1.91
N GLU A 384 -14.33 6.43 -2.16
CA GLU A 384 -14.85 6.66 -3.51
C GLU A 384 -14.00 7.64 -4.32
N HIS A 385 -13.20 8.48 -3.64
CA HIS A 385 -12.22 9.41 -4.23
C HIS A 385 -10.79 8.90 -4.14
N ALA A 386 -10.60 7.62 -3.82
CA ALA A 386 -9.26 7.03 -3.73
C ALA A 386 -8.72 6.66 -5.11
N ARG A 387 -7.45 7.00 -5.35
CA ARG A 387 -6.72 6.57 -6.55
C ARG A 387 -5.28 6.17 -6.23
N GLY A 388 -4.72 5.31 -7.06
CA GLY A 388 -3.29 5.00 -7.06
C GLY A 388 -2.47 6.10 -7.71
N ALA A 389 -1.18 6.08 -7.48
CA ALA A 389 -0.23 6.86 -8.23
C ALA A 389 0.23 6.10 -9.48
N ALA A 390 0.60 6.82 -10.55
CA ALA A 390 1.05 6.18 -11.79
C ALA A 390 2.22 5.20 -11.59
N TRP A 391 3.06 5.45 -10.59
CA TRP A 391 4.19 4.56 -10.27
C TRP A 391 3.85 3.39 -9.35
N ASP A 392 2.63 3.26 -8.84
CA ASP A 392 2.26 2.12 -7.99
C ASP A 392 2.39 0.77 -8.70
N ARG A 393 2.41 0.78 -10.01
CA ARG A 393 2.52 -0.40 -10.90
C ARG A 393 3.93 -0.74 -11.37
N VAL A 394 4.97 0.08 -11.01
CA VAL A 394 6.35 -0.21 -11.41
C VAL A 394 7.14 -0.88 -10.30
N ALA A 395 8.15 -1.70 -10.66
CA ALA A 395 8.93 -2.48 -9.70
C ALA A 395 9.65 -1.65 -8.63
N VAL A 396 9.92 -0.37 -8.91
CA VAL A 396 10.63 0.58 -8.03
C VAL A 396 9.71 1.49 -7.22
N THR A 397 8.42 1.18 -7.12
CA THR A 397 7.43 1.99 -6.40
C THR A 397 7.88 2.33 -4.97
N ALA A 398 8.42 1.37 -4.22
CA ALA A 398 8.89 1.61 -2.85
C ALA A 398 10.07 2.59 -2.79
N GLN A 399 10.95 2.58 -3.80
CA GLN A 399 12.08 3.50 -3.89
C GLN A 399 11.60 4.91 -4.23
N ILE A 400 10.63 5.05 -5.12
CA ILE A 400 10.01 6.33 -5.47
C ILE A 400 9.27 6.93 -4.26
N ASP A 401 8.47 6.14 -3.55
CA ASP A 401 7.78 6.56 -2.33
C ASP A 401 8.78 7.03 -1.25
N ALA A 402 9.88 6.29 -1.07
CA ALA A 402 10.94 6.66 -0.13
C ALA A 402 11.67 7.95 -0.54
N ALA A 403 11.98 8.13 -1.83
CA ALA A 403 12.60 9.34 -2.36
C ALA A 403 11.69 10.55 -2.16
N ILE A 404 10.40 10.45 -2.51
CA ILE A 404 9.42 11.52 -2.30
C ILE A 404 9.33 11.89 -0.83
N GLY A 405 9.19 10.90 0.06
CA GLY A 405 9.13 11.13 1.49
C GLY A 405 10.39 11.84 2.03
N ALA A 406 11.58 11.39 1.65
CA ALA A 406 12.85 11.98 2.09
C ALA A 406 13.04 13.40 1.54
N GLY A 407 12.76 13.61 0.24
CA GLY A 407 12.89 14.92 -0.40
C GLY A 407 11.94 15.96 0.18
N VAL A 408 10.68 15.60 0.39
CA VAL A 408 9.69 16.48 1.02
C VAL A 408 10.08 16.77 2.48
N ALA A 409 10.54 15.76 3.25
CA ALA A 409 11.02 15.98 4.62
C ALA A 409 12.14 17.03 4.68
N THR A 410 13.10 16.97 3.76
CA THR A 410 14.22 17.91 3.67
C THR A 410 13.73 19.34 3.40
N ILE A 411 12.73 19.49 2.52
CA ILE A 411 12.08 20.79 2.23
C ILE A 411 11.34 21.32 3.45
N LEU A 412 10.53 20.48 4.09
CA LEU A 412 9.75 20.87 5.28
C LEU A 412 10.66 21.27 6.45
N ALA A 413 11.82 20.63 6.58
CA ALA A 413 12.83 20.99 7.58
C ALA A 413 13.55 22.33 7.28
N GLY A 414 13.26 22.97 6.14
CA GLY A 414 13.92 24.21 5.72
C GLY A 414 15.40 24.06 5.34
N GLN A 415 15.84 22.81 5.08
CA GLN A 415 17.23 22.53 4.70
C GLN A 415 17.51 22.90 3.24
N VAL A 416 16.48 22.99 2.43
CA VAL A 416 16.52 23.37 1.00
C VAL A 416 15.27 24.15 0.64
N GLU A 417 15.44 25.11 -0.28
CA GLU A 417 14.31 25.86 -0.84
C GLU A 417 13.37 24.94 -1.63
N VAL A 418 12.06 25.21 -1.58
CA VAL A 418 11.01 24.36 -2.17
C VAL A 418 11.30 24.04 -3.63
N GLN A 419 11.55 25.08 -4.46
CA GLN A 419 11.82 24.90 -5.89
C GLN A 419 13.07 24.05 -6.15
N ALA A 420 14.15 24.33 -5.44
CA ALA A 420 15.42 23.61 -5.59
C ALA A 420 15.28 22.16 -5.14
N GLY A 421 14.62 21.90 -4.00
CA GLY A 421 14.36 20.58 -3.47
C GLY A 421 13.49 19.73 -4.42
N LEU A 422 12.41 20.30 -4.94
CA LEU A 422 11.55 19.60 -5.88
C LEU A 422 12.25 19.33 -7.23
N ASN A 423 13.10 20.22 -7.71
CA ASN A 423 13.90 19.99 -8.93
C ASN A 423 14.93 18.86 -8.74
N ALA A 424 15.54 18.76 -7.57
CA ALA A 424 16.47 17.67 -7.23
C ALA A 424 15.69 16.33 -7.15
N LEU A 425 14.55 16.33 -6.47
CA LEU A 425 13.68 15.17 -6.33
C LEU A 425 13.13 14.70 -7.69
N LYS A 426 12.79 15.62 -8.59
CA LYS A 426 12.39 15.30 -9.97
C LYS A 426 13.45 14.46 -10.69
N LYS A 427 14.72 14.87 -10.59
CA LYS A 427 15.82 14.13 -11.23
C LYS A 427 16.00 12.74 -10.66
N GLU A 428 15.87 12.60 -9.34
CA GLU A 428 15.96 11.31 -8.65
C GLU A 428 14.81 10.37 -9.05
N VAL A 429 13.57 10.84 -8.97
CA VAL A 429 12.38 10.05 -9.32
C VAL A 429 12.39 9.68 -10.80
N GLN A 430 12.71 10.62 -11.71
CA GLN A 430 12.79 10.31 -13.14
C GLN A 430 13.90 9.29 -13.44
N GLY A 431 15.05 9.41 -12.77
CA GLY A 431 16.14 8.44 -12.91
C GLY A 431 15.74 7.02 -12.47
N LEU A 432 14.94 6.88 -11.40
CA LEU A 432 14.38 5.60 -10.98
C LEU A 432 13.40 5.04 -12.02
N LEU A 433 12.54 5.88 -12.59
CA LEU A 433 11.59 5.49 -13.63
C LEU A 433 12.33 5.05 -14.90
N ASP A 434 13.27 5.84 -15.40
CA ASP A 434 14.02 5.57 -16.64
C ASP A 434 14.89 4.29 -16.55
N ALA A 435 15.39 3.97 -15.36
CA ALA A 435 16.17 2.74 -15.14
C ALA A 435 15.32 1.46 -15.10
N ASN A 436 13.99 1.59 -15.06
CA ASN A 436 13.05 0.47 -14.90
C ASN A 436 11.88 0.53 -15.92
N ALA A 437 12.04 1.33 -16.96
CA ALA A 437 11.12 1.45 -18.10
C ALA A 437 11.33 0.32 -19.13
#